data_2edab199061249eacd1bd2ca24119056
#
_entry.id   2edab199061249eacd1bd2ca24119056
#
_cell.length_a   1.000
_cell.length_b   1.000
_cell.length_c   1.000
_cell.angle_alpha   90.00
_cell.angle_beta   90.00
_cell.angle_gamma   90.00
#
_symmetry.space_group_name_H-M   'P 1'
#
loop_
_entity.id
_entity.type
_entity.pdbx_description
1 polymer ?
#
loop_
_entity_poly.entity_id
_entity_poly.type
_entity_poly.pdbx_seq_one_letter_code
_entity_poly.pdbx_strand_id
1 'polypeptide(L)'
;MMTNNTLPTWDLSEYYKGIDDKNIDKDIKKYQKLAQEFNEKYKGRVKNLTIDEFKTALKELETLSNIGHKLAGFSHLNYVTNMLDEKASSLNQKIEEQLTVAGMNLVFWSLEYNKLSDTKQKELIKKLKDYAPYLKRMCKY
;
A
#
# COMPACT_ATOMS: atom_id res chain seq x y z
N MET A 1 19.26 15.35 -19.51
CA MET A 1 19.01 14.90 -19.81
C MET A 1 18.55 14.29 -20.25
N MET A 2 18.56 14.28 -20.25
CA MET A 2 18.12 13.65 -20.58
C MET A 2 17.68 12.91 -20.80
N THR A 3 17.79 12.81 -20.82
CA THR A 3 17.40 12.12 -21.00
C THR A 3 16.87 11.53 -21.39
N ASN A 4 16.92 11.59 -21.43
CA ASN A 4 16.43 11.01 -21.76
C ASN A 4 15.95 10.30 -22.31
N ASN A 5 16.07 10.45 -22.29
CA ASN A 5 15.54 9.91 -23.05
C ASN A 5 15.31 9.01 -23.67
N THR A 6 15.01 9.42 -23.74
CA THR A 6 15.53 8.17 -24.24
C THR A 6 15.10 6.98 -23.43
N LEU A 7 15.56 5.81 -23.78
CA LEU A 7 15.15 4.64 -23.07
C LEU A 7 15.26 4.84 -21.59
N PRO A 8 14.16 4.62 -20.91
CA PRO A 8 14.17 4.77 -19.48
C PRO A 8 15.13 3.77 -18.87
N THR A 9 16.27 4.26 -18.52
CA THR A 9 17.02 3.63 -17.49
C THR A 9 16.31 4.04 -16.21
N TRP A 10 15.60 3.11 -15.64
CA TRP A 10 14.90 3.39 -14.39
C TRP A 10 15.90 3.71 -13.32
N ASP A 11 15.89 4.96 -12.86
CA ASP A 11 16.73 5.36 -11.76
C ASP A 11 16.06 4.96 -10.45
N LEU A 12 16.41 3.78 -9.96
CA LEU A 12 15.84 3.25 -8.73
C LEU A 12 16.42 3.89 -7.47
N SER A 13 17.42 4.77 -7.62
CA SER A 13 18.02 5.45 -6.48
C SER A 13 17.05 6.39 -5.78
N GLU A 14 15.97 6.81 -6.46
CA GLU A 14 14.91 7.60 -5.82
C GLU A 14 14.20 6.78 -4.75
N TYR A 15 14.19 5.46 -4.88
CA TYR A 15 13.56 4.57 -3.89
C TYR A 15 14.57 4.18 -2.81
N TYR A 16 15.63 3.51 -3.23
CA TYR A 16 16.68 3.01 -2.34
C TYR A 16 18.01 3.02 -3.09
N LYS A 17 19.09 3.08 -2.34
CA LYS A 17 20.42 3.13 -2.92
C LYS A 17 20.83 1.81 -3.58
N GLY A 18 20.23 0.72 -3.16
CA GLY A 18 20.52 -0.61 -3.69
C GLY A 18 19.86 -1.65 -2.80
N ILE A 19 20.08 -2.92 -3.15
CA ILE A 19 19.44 -4.03 -2.42
C ILE A 19 19.93 -4.16 -0.98
N ASP A 20 21.07 -3.55 -0.65
CA ASP A 20 21.63 -3.56 0.70
C ASP A 20 21.27 -2.31 1.50
N ASP A 21 20.40 -1.45 0.98
CA ASP A 21 19.99 -0.24 1.68
C ASP A 21 19.21 -0.61 2.94
N LYS A 22 19.69 -0.12 4.08
CA LYS A 22 19.05 -0.38 5.36
C LYS A 22 17.64 0.18 5.46
N ASN A 23 17.32 1.19 4.64
CA ASN A 23 15.99 1.79 4.61
C ASN A 23 14.93 0.82 4.10
N ILE A 24 15.33 -0.20 3.33
CA ILE A 24 14.40 -1.24 2.87
C ILE A 24 13.81 -1.97 4.09
N ASP A 25 14.67 -2.43 4.99
CA ASP A 25 14.20 -3.14 6.19
C ASP A 25 13.41 -2.21 7.11
N LYS A 26 13.82 -0.94 7.21
CA LYS A 26 13.08 0.05 8.01
C LYS A 26 11.68 0.25 7.47
N ASP A 27 11.53 0.35 6.15
CA ASP A 27 10.23 0.55 5.53
C ASP A 27 9.36 -0.70 5.64
N ILE A 28 9.94 -1.89 5.54
CA ILE A 28 9.20 -3.14 5.76
C ILE A 28 8.63 -3.17 7.17
N LYS A 29 9.45 -2.88 8.16
CA LYS A 29 9.03 -2.86 9.56
C LYS A 29 7.97 -1.78 9.81
N LYS A 30 8.15 -0.60 9.20
CA LYS A 30 7.19 0.50 9.31
C LYS A 30 5.85 0.09 8.73
N TYR A 31 5.85 -0.53 7.55
CA TYR A 31 4.64 -1.03 6.91
C TYR A 31 3.93 -2.04 7.81
N GLN A 32 4.67 -3.01 8.33
CA GLN A 32 4.11 -4.03 9.21
C GLN A 32 3.48 -3.43 10.46
N LYS A 33 4.19 -2.49 11.07
CA LYS A 33 3.71 -1.82 12.28
C LYS A 33 2.45 -1.02 12.01
N LEU A 34 2.46 -0.21 10.97
CA LEU A 34 1.31 0.63 10.60
C LEU A 34 0.11 -0.22 10.23
N ALA A 35 0.32 -1.33 9.51
CA ALA A 35 -0.77 -2.23 9.14
C ALA A 35 -1.39 -2.88 10.37
N GLN A 36 -0.56 -3.30 11.33
CA GLN A 36 -1.04 -3.89 12.56
C GLN A 36 -1.82 -2.88 13.40
N GLU A 37 -1.30 -1.66 13.53
CA GLU A 37 -1.97 -0.59 14.26
C GLU A 37 -3.31 -0.24 13.62
N PHE A 38 -3.35 -0.21 12.28
CA PHE A 38 -4.58 0.04 11.54
C PHE A 38 -5.63 -1.03 11.84
N ASN A 39 -5.20 -2.29 11.84
CA ASN A 39 -6.07 -3.41 12.18
C ASN A 39 -6.65 -3.25 13.59
N GLU A 40 -5.78 -2.95 14.56
CA GLU A 40 -6.20 -2.80 15.95
C GLU A 40 -7.16 -1.62 16.15
N LYS A 41 -6.97 -0.55 15.41
CA LYS A 41 -7.79 0.66 15.53
C LYS A 41 -9.18 0.51 14.92
N TYR A 42 -9.28 -0.16 13.79
CA TYR A 42 -10.50 -0.09 12.97
C TYR A 42 -11.24 -1.41 12.76
N LYS A 43 -10.61 -2.54 13.01
CA LYS A 43 -11.27 -3.83 12.80
C LYS A 43 -12.52 -3.95 13.66
N GLY A 44 -13.64 -4.24 13.01
CA GLY A 44 -14.94 -4.35 13.67
C GLY A 44 -15.61 -3.02 13.94
N ARG A 45 -14.99 -1.90 13.56
CA ARG A 45 -15.48 -0.55 13.86
C ARG A 45 -15.80 0.28 12.63
N VAL A 46 -15.59 -0.25 11.43
CA VAL A 46 -15.77 0.51 10.19
C VAL A 46 -17.17 1.10 10.11
N LYS A 47 -18.19 0.34 10.46
CA LYS A 47 -19.59 0.78 10.45
C LYS A 47 -19.89 1.91 11.43
N ASN A 48 -19.07 2.05 12.47
CA ASN A 48 -19.28 3.03 13.53
C ASN A 48 -18.42 4.29 13.37
N LEU A 49 -17.61 4.35 12.33
CA LEU A 49 -16.74 5.50 12.10
C LEU A 49 -17.55 6.71 11.64
N THR A 50 -17.21 7.87 12.19
CA THR A 50 -17.74 9.15 11.67
C THR A 50 -17.06 9.43 10.33
N ILE A 51 -17.60 10.42 9.60
CA ILE A 51 -17.01 10.82 8.32
C ILE A 51 -15.55 11.26 8.51
N ASP A 52 -15.28 12.03 9.55
CA ASP A 52 -13.92 12.50 9.83
C ASP A 52 -12.98 11.35 10.18
N GLU A 53 -13.45 10.41 10.99
CA GLU A 53 -12.68 9.24 11.35
C GLU A 53 -12.41 8.36 10.14
N PHE A 54 -13.39 8.22 9.27
CA PHE A 54 -13.25 7.46 8.03
C PHE A 54 -12.20 8.10 7.12
N LYS A 55 -12.23 9.43 7.02
CA LYS A 55 -11.26 10.19 6.23
C LYS A 55 -9.84 9.99 6.78
N THR A 56 -9.68 10.02 8.09
CA THR A 56 -8.39 9.77 8.74
C THR A 56 -7.88 8.37 8.42
N ALA A 57 -8.77 7.38 8.48
CA ALA A 57 -8.42 6.00 8.14
C ALA A 57 -7.96 5.88 6.69
N LEU A 58 -8.64 6.57 5.77
CA LEU A 58 -8.24 6.57 4.36
C LEU A 58 -6.86 7.18 4.14
N LYS A 59 -6.53 8.23 4.90
CA LYS A 59 -5.19 8.84 4.84
C LYS A 59 -4.13 7.86 5.35
N GLU A 60 -4.44 7.12 6.39
CA GLU A 60 -3.53 6.10 6.91
C GLU A 60 -3.30 4.98 5.90
N LEU A 61 -4.38 4.55 5.21
CA LEU A 61 -4.28 3.56 4.15
C LEU A 61 -3.44 4.09 2.98
N GLU A 62 -3.58 5.35 2.64
CA GLU A 62 -2.79 5.97 1.59
C GLU A 62 -1.31 5.94 1.94
N THR A 63 -0.96 6.27 3.18
CA THR A 63 0.42 6.20 3.65
C THR A 63 0.96 4.77 3.55
N LEU A 64 0.17 3.79 3.98
CA LEU A 64 0.53 2.38 3.87
C LEU A 64 0.75 1.97 2.40
N SER A 65 -0.18 2.37 1.53
CA SER A 65 -0.08 2.06 0.10
C SER A 65 1.18 2.64 -0.51
N ASN A 66 1.54 3.87 -0.14
CA ASN A 66 2.74 4.51 -0.66
C ASN A 66 4.00 3.77 -0.26
N ILE A 67 4.08 3.33 1.00
CA ILE A 67 5.21 2.54 1.48
C ILE A 67 5.27 1.20 0.74
N GLY A 68 4.14 0.53 0.64
CA GLY A 68 4.05 -0.76 -0.03
C GLY A 68 4.42 -0.69 -1.51
N HIS A 69 3.92 0.34 -2.21
CA HIS A 69 4.24 0.53 -3.62
C HIS A 69 5.71 0.85 -3.84
N LYS A 70 6.31 1.62 -2.94
CA LYS A 70 7.73 1.93 -3.01
C LYS A 70 8.57 0.67 -2.88
N LEU A 71 8.26 -0.17 -1.88
CA LEU A 71 8.97 -1.42 -1.66
C LEU A 71 8.77 -2.40 -2.81
N ALA A 72 7.52 -2.62 -3.20
CA ALA A 72 7.19 -3.57 -4.26
C ALA A 72 7.73 -3.11 -5.61
N GLY A 73 7.62 -1.82 -5.91
CA GLY A 73 8.11 -1.26 -7.17
C GLY A 73 9.62 -1.40 -7.29
N PHE A 74 10.34 -1.04 -6.24
CA PHE A 74 11.80 -1.14 -6.23
C PHE A 74 12.23 -2.61 -6.42
N SER A 75 11.68 -3.51 -5.62
CA SER A 75 12.10 -4.90 -5.65
C SER A 75 11.76 -5.56 -6.98
N HIS A 76 10.58 -5.25 -7.54
CA HIS A 76 10.17 -5.81 -8.83
C HIS A 76 11.07 -5.32 -9.97
N LEU A 77 11.29 -4.01 -10.05
CA LEU A 77 12.15 -3.43 -11.09
C LEU A 77 13.59 -3.92 -10.97
N ASN A 78 14.08 -4.04 -9.74
CA ASN A 78 15.41 -4.57 -9.51
C ASN A 78 15.51 -6.03 -9.96
N TYR A 79 14.48 -6.82 -9.67
CA TYR A 79 14.42 -8.21 -10.08
C TYR A 79 14.41 -8.36 -11.61
N VAL A 80 13.53 -7.60 -12.31
CA VAL A 80 13.41 -7.75 -13.77
C VAL A 80 14.65 -7.26 -14.52
N THR A 81 15.41 -6.33 -13.94
CA THR A 81 16.65 -5.85 -14.55
C THR A 81 17.83 -6.77 -14.21
N ASN A 82 17.74 -7.58 -13.17
CA ASN A 82 18.81 -8.44 -12.68
C ASN A 82 18.31 -9.87 -12.43
N MET A 83 17.60 -10.44 -13.40
CA MET A 83 16.91 -11.73 -13.24
C MET A 83 17.83 -12.89 -12.88
N LEU A 84 19.09 -12.80 -13.26
CA LEU A 84 20.07 -13.86 -12.97
C LEU A 84 20.75 -13.66 -11.62
N ASP A 85 20.49 -12.54 -10.95
CA ASP A 85 21.07 -12.26 -9.65
C ASP A 85 20.18 -12.85 -8.54
N GLU A 86 20.74 -13.83 -7.83
CA GLU A 86 20.03 -14.51 -6.75
C GLU A 86 19.64 -13.56 -5.62
N LYS A 87 20.46 -12.53 -5.37
CA LYS A 87 20.17 -11.55 -4.32
C LYS A 87 18.96 -10.71 -4.67
N ALA A 88 18.85 -10.31 -5.95
CA ALA A 88 17.69 -9.54 -6.41
C ALA A 88 16.42 -10.36 -6.33
N SER A 89 16.50 -11.63 -6.73
CA SER A 89 15.37 -12.57 -6.67
C SER A 89 14.94 -12.80 -5.21
N SER A 90 15.90 -13.03 -4.34
CA SER A 90 15.63 -13.28 -2.91
C SER A 90 14.99 -12.06 -2.25
N LEU A 91 15.47 -10.87 -2.57
CA LEU A 91 14.90 -9.62 -2.02
C LEU A 91 13.47 -9.44 -2.49
N ASN A 92 13.21 -9.65 -3.79
CA ASN A 92 11.87 -9.53 -4.35
C ASN A 92 10.90 -10.49 -3.64
N GLN A 93 11.30 -11.73 -3.45
CA GLN A 93 10.49 -12.72 -2.76
C GLN A 93 10.24 -12.32 -1.31
N LYS A 94 11.28 -11.88 -0.62
CA LYS A 94 11.17 -11.44 0.78
C LYS A 94 10.17 -10.30 0.92
N ILE A 95 10.28 -9.29 0.06
CA ILE A 95 9.39 -8.13 0.12
C ILE A 95 7.96 -8.55 -0.18
N GLU A 96 7.73 -9.35 -1.22
CA GLU A 96 6.39 -9.84 -1.55
C GLU A 96 5.76 -10.59 -0.39
N GLU A 97 6.50 -11.48 0.25
CA GLU A 97 6.01 -12.24 1.39
C GLU A 97 5.66 -11.34 2.57
N GLN A 98 6.55 -10.41 2.90
CA GLN A 98 6.33 -9.49 4.02
C GLN A 98 5.15 -8.57 3.80
N LEU A 99 5.01 -8.06 2.59
CA LEU A 99 3.87 -7.19 2.25
C LEU A 99 2.56 -7.98 2.26
N THR A 100 2.58 -9.23 1.78
CA THR A 100 1.39 -10.08 1.79
C THR A 100 0.93 -10.37 3.20
N VAL A 101 1.86 -10.77 4.07
CA VAL A 101 1.54 -11.07 5.47
C VAL A 101 1.02 -9.83 6.18
N ALA A 102 1.70 -8.70 6.02
CA ALA A 102 1.26 -7.45 6.64
C ALA A 102 -0.08 -6.98 6.07
N GLY A 103 -0.29 -7.19 4.76
CA GLY A 103 -1.53 -6.81 4.09
C GLY A 103 -2.76 -7.57 4.59
N MET A 104 -2.56 -8.74 5.17
CA MET A 104 -3.67 -9.48 5.79
C MET A 104 -4.34 -8.69 6.90
N ASN A 105 -3.60 -7.81 7.55
CA ASN A 105 -4.16 -6.91 8.57
C ASN A 105 -5.11 -5.88 7.98
N LEU A 106 -5.11 -5.69 6.68
CA LEU A 106 -5.92 -4.67 6.01
C LEU A 106 -7.14 -5.24 5.29
N VAL A 107 -7.23 -6.56 5.17
CA VAL A 107 -8.32 -7.23 4.43
C VAL A 107 -9.69 -6.90 5.04
N PHE A 108 -9.77 -6.78 6.35
CA PHE A 108 -11.04 -6.48 7.02
C PHE A 108 -11.68 -5.19 6.51
N TRP A 109 -10.87 -4.23 6.09
CA TRP A 109 -11.35 -2.91 5.69
C TRP A 109 -12.33 -2.99 4.53
N SER A 110 -11.94 -3.64 3.42
CA SER A 110 -12.84 -3.76 2.29
C SER A 110 -14.02 -4.69 2.60
N LEU A 111 -13.81 -5.73 3.38
CA LEU A 111 -14.88 -6.64 3.78
C LEU A 111 -15.94 -5.91 4.61
N GLU A 112 -15.52 -5.14 5.60
CA GLU A 112 -16.45 -4.39 6.43
C GLU A 112 -17.09 -3.23 5.66
N TYR A 113 -16.33 -2.57 4.79
CA TYR A 113 -16.89 -1.52 3.95
C TYR A 113 -18.02 -2.07 3.06
N ASN A 114 -17.82 -3.23 2.46
CA ASN A 114 -18.83 -3.84 1.59
C ASN A 114 -20.08 -4.28 2.35
N LYS A 115 -20.00 -4.41 3.67
CA LYS A 115 -21.15 -4.72 4.51
C LYS A 115 -21.95 -3.49 4.90
N LEU A 116 -21.43 -2.29 4.63
CA LEU A 116 -22.17 -1.05 4.91
C LEU A 116 -23.39 -0.97 4.00
N SER A 117 -24.45 -0.30 4.48
CA SER A 117 -25.64 -0.07 3.65
C SER A 117 -25.29 0.77 2.43
N ASP A 118 -26.07 0.62 1.37
CA ASP A 118 -25.88 1.41 0.15
C ASP A 118 -25.96 2.91 0.44
N THR A 119 -26.87 3.30 1.32
CA THR A 119 -27.03 4.69 1.74
C THR A 119 -25.75 5.22 2.38
N LYS A 120 -25.15 4.44 3.28
CA LYS A 120 -23.91 4.83 3.96
C LYS A 120 -22.76 4.95 2.99
N GLN A 121 -22.63 3.98 2.06
CA GLN A 121 -21.58 4.00 1.06
C GLN A 121 -21.70 5.21 0.14
N LYS A 122 -22.92 5.54 -0.30
CA LYS A 122 -23.16 6.71 -1.13
C LYS A 122 -22.83 7.99 -0.40
N GLU A 123 -23.19 8.07 0.88
CA GLU A 123 -22.86 9.22 1.71
C GLU A 123 -21.36 9.43 1.82
N LEU A 124 -20.60 8.35 2.05
CA LEU A 124 -19.15 8.41 2.15
C LEU A 124 -18.53 8.88 0.84
N ILE A 125 -18.99 8.34 -0.29
CA ILE A 125 -18.49 8.72 -1.61
C ILE A 125 -18.76 10.21 -1.87
N LYS A 126 -19.96 10.67 -1.49
CA LYS A 126 -20.34 12.07 -1.70
C LYS A 126 -19.52 13.02 -0.84
N LYS A 127 -19.33 12.69 0.43
CA LYS A 127 -18.63 13.55 1.37
C LYS A 127 -17.11 13.48 1.30
N LEU A 128 -16.58 12.36 0.80
CA LEU A 128 -15.15 12.13 0.67
C LEU A 128 -14.76 12.08 -0.81
N LYS A 129 -15.03 13.18 -1.51
CA LYS A 129 -14.83 13.25 -2.97
C LYS A 129 -13.42 12.90 -3.42
N ASP A 130 -12.41 13.29 -2.64
CA ASP A 130 -11.01 13.02 -2.98
C ASP A 130 -10.71 11.52 -3.01
N TYR A 131 -11.48 10.73 -2.28
CA TYR A 131 -11.31 9.30 -2.20
C TYR A 131 -12.39 8.52 -2.95
N ALA A 132 -13.28 9.23 -3.65
CA ALA A 132 -14.39 8.60 -4.35
C ALA A 132 -13.96 7.49 -5.33
N PRO A 133 -12.91 7.67 -6.16
CA PRO A 133 -12.47 6.59 -7.05
C PRO A 133 -12.04 5.34 -6.30
N TYR A 134 -11.37 5.52 -5.17
CA TYR A 134 -10.94 4.41 -4.32
C TYR A 134 -12.15 3.69 -3.70
N LEU A 135 -13.09 4.44 -3.15
CA LEU A 135 -14.28 3.88 -2.53
C LEU A 135 -15.14 3.14 -3.54
N LYS A 136 -15.27 3.68 -4.76
CA LYS A 136 -16.03 3.01 -5.83
C LYS A 136 -15.40 1.69 -6.22
N ARG A 137 -14.07 1.61 -6.22
CA ARG A 137 -13.37 0.35 -6.52
C ARG A 137 -13.63 -0.70 -5.45
N MET A 138 -13.68 -0.29 -4.18
CA MET A 138 -13.99 -1.21 -3.10
C MET A 138 -15.38 -1.82 -3.21
N CYS A 139 -16.33 -1.05 -3.73
CA CYS A 139 -17.71 -1.51 -3.88
C CYS A 139 -17.88 -2.65 -4.88
N LYS A 140 -16.87 -2.96 -5.67
CA LYS A 140 -16.94 -4.01 -6.70
C LYS A 140 -16.59 -5.40 -6.18
N TYR A 141 -16.22 -5.51 -4.94
CA TYR A 141 -15.79 -6.80 -4.36
C TYR A 141 -16.74 -7.30 -3.29
#